data_6edf8270e67c8810345a871f2671dc4c
#
_entry.id   6edf8270e67c8810345a871f2671dc4c
#
_cell.length_a   1.000
_cell.length_b   1.000
_cell.length_c   1.000
_cell.angle_alpha   90.00
_cell.angle_beta   90.00
_cell.angle_gamma   90.00
#
_symmetry.space_group_name_H-M   'P 1'
#
loop_
_entity.id
_entity.type
_entity.pdbx_description
1 polymer ?
#
loop_
_entity_poly.entity_id
_entity_poly.type
_entity_poly.pdbx_seq_one_letter_code
_entity_poly.pdbx_strand_id
1 'polypeptide(L)'
;MGYVDYIFYPFRRDDDAIIIELKVNHTAEEAIQQIKDRRYALKFEGKIGEKPEYTGRILAVGIVYDKEDKRKRHQCKVEVLREKLK
;
A
#
# COMPACT_ATOMS: atom_id res chain seq x y z
N MET A 1 12.29 11.40 9.33
CA MET A 1 11.84 11.35 7.93
C MET A 1 12.06 9.96 7.45
N GLY A 2 12.33 9.62 6.32
CA GLY A 2 12.47 8.24 5.92
C GLY A 2 11.15 7.63 5.49
N TYR A 3 10.48 8.33 4.60
CA TYR A 3 9.32 7.80 3.93
C TYR A 3 9.77 7.20 2.61
N VAL A 4 9.49 5.94 2.42
CA VAL A 4 9.76 5.30 1.15
C VAL A 4 8.48 4.62 0.71
N ASP A 5 8.01 5.02 -0.47
CA ASP A 5 6.80 4.47 -1.04
C ASP A 5 7.18 3.57 -2.20
N TYR A 6 6.61 2.39 -2.24
CA TYR A 6 6.78 1.47 -3.35
C TYR A 6 5.42 1.09 -3.89
N ILE A 7 5.29 1.07 -5.19
CA ILE A 7 4.08 0.58 -5.85
C ILE A 7 4.50 -0.58 -6.73
N PHE A 8 3.97 -1.76 -6.43
CA PHE A 8 4.21 -2.96 -7.23
C PHE A 8 3.00 -3.20 -8.11
N TYR A 9 3.18 -2.98 -9.40
CA TYR A 9 2.14 -3.23 -10.38
C TYR A 9 2.07 -4.73 -10.65
N PRO A 10 0.86 -5.30 -10.78
CA PRO A 10 0.73 -6.72 -11.02
C PRO A 10 1.23 -7.12 -12.39
N PHE A 11 1.80 -8.30 -12.51
CA PHE A 11 2.20 -8.85 -13.79
C PHE A 11 0.98 -9.16 -14.66
N ARG A 12 -0.07 -9.67 -14.04
CA ARG A 12 -1.35 -9.94 -14.71
C ARG A 12 -2.39 -8.98 -14.16
N ARG A 13 -3.30 -8.55 -15.04
CA ARG A 13 -4.30 -7.54 -14.66
C ARG A 13 -5.20 -7.96 -13.49
N ASP A 14 -5.33 -9.27 -13.24
CA ASP A 14 -6.17 -9.79 -12.16
C ASP A 14 -5.37 -10.19 -10.91
N ASP A 15 -4.05 -9.98 -10.91
CA ASP A 15 -3.21 -10.21 -9.75
C ASP A 15 -3.27 -9.02 -8.79
N ASP A 16 -2.73 -9.22 -7.59
CA ASP A 16 -2.74 -8.19 -6.56
C ASP A 16 -1.79 -7.04 -6.92
N ALA A 17 -2.24 -5.81 -6.73
CA ALA A 17 -1.39 -4.63 -6.71
C ALA A 17 -1.01 -4.35 -5.26
N ILE A 18 0.25 -3.98 -5.02
CA ILE A 18 0.75 -3.79 -3.66
C ILE A 18 1.35 -2.39 -3.54
N ILE A 19 0.90 -1.65 -2.55
CA ILE A 19 1.43 -0.32 -2.22
C ILE A 19 2.08 -0.44 -0.85
N ILE A 20 3.37 -0.12 -0.77
CA ILE A 20 4.12 -0.23 0.47
C ILE A 20 4.56 1.15 0.92
N GLU A 21 4.30 1.47 2.17
CA GLU A 21 4.82 2.65 2.85
C GLU A 21 5.76 2.22 3.96
N LEU A 22 7.00 2.68 3.89
CA LEU A 22 7.99 2.43 4.94
C LEU A 22 8.19 3.70 5.75
N LYS A 23 7.98 3.62 7.05
CA LYS A 23 8.12 4.75 7.96
C LYS A 23 9.01 4.42 9.14
N VAL A 24 9.62 5.44 9.71
CA VAL A 24 10.48 5.35 10.89
C VAL A 24 9.83 6.15 12.00
N ASN A 25 9.74 5.55 13.20
CA ASN A 25 9.18 6.19 14.39
C ASN A 25 7.70 6.59 14.24
N HIS A 26 6.95 5.74 13.53
CA HIS A 26 5.50 5.90 13.36
C HIS A 26 4.82 4.56 13.62
N THR A 27 3.50 4.54 13.56
CA THR A 27 2.75 3.29 13.67
C THR A 27 2.45 2.71 12.29
N ALA A 28 2.21 1.41 12.23
CA ALA A 28 1.81 0.77 10.97
C ALA A 28 0.48 1.33 10.48
N GLU A 29 -0.44 1.68 11.39
CA GLU A 29 -1.72 2.31 11.07
C GLU A 29 -1.52 3.66 10.39
N GLU A 30 -0.55 4.46 10.87
CA GLU A 30 -0.23 5.75 10.24
C GLU A 30 0.31 5.55 8.82
N ALA A 31 1.13 4.52 8.62
CA ALA A 31 1.63 4.21 7.28
C ALA A 31 0.49 3.85 6.33
N ILE A 32 -0.43 3.01 6.78
CA ILE A 32 -1.61 2.64 5.99
C ILE A 32 -2.47 3.87 5.70
N GLN A 33 -2.69 4.72 6.71
CA GLN A 33 -3.50 5.93 6.53
C GLN A 33 -2.88 6.87 5.49
N GLN A 34 -1.55 6.98 5.48
CA GLN A 34 -0.88 7.81 4.49
C GLN A 34 -1.05 7.27 3.07
N ILE A 35 -1.04 5.94 2.90
CA ILE A 35 -1.33 5.34 1.60
C ILE A 35 -2.73 5.75 1.13
N LYS A 36 -3.71 5.71 2.04
CA LYS A 36 -5.08 6.13 1.73
C LYS A 36 -5.16 7.61 1.39
N ASP A 37 -4.49 8.45 2.17
CA ASP A 37 -4.53 9.90 2.00
C ASP A 37 -3.93 10.33 0.66
N ARG A 38 -2.88 9.67 0.22
CA ARG A 38 -2.24 9.94 -1.06
C ARG A 38 -2.99 9.35 -2.25
N ARG A 39 -4.05 8.57 -2.00
CA ARG A 39 -4.93 7.99 -3.00
C ARG A 39 -4.18 7.17 -4.06
N TYR A 40 -3.15 6.45 -3.64
CA TYR A 40 -2.39 5.59 -4.55
C TYR A 40 -3.26 4.56 -5.27
N ALA A 41 -4.35 4.12 -4.63
CA ALA A 41 -5.25 3.14 -5.23
C ALA A 41 -5.85 3.63 -6.55
N LEU A 42 -5.97 4.96 -6.73
CA LEU A 42 -6.51 5.52 -7.97
C LEU A 42 -5.65 5.20 -9.19
N LYS A 43 -4.37 4.88 -8.99
CA LYS A 43 -3.49 4.50 -10.10
C LYS A 43 -3.89 3.19 -10.76
N PHE A 44 -4.69 2.38 -10.07
CA PHE A 44 -5.13 1.08 -10.56
C PHE A 44 -6.57 1.12 -11.07
N GLU A 45 -7.21 2.27 -11.02
CA GLU A 45 -8.58 2.46 -11.47
C GLU A 45 -8.57 3.11 -12.85
N GLY A 46 -9.54 2.76 -13.66
CA GLY A 46 -9.72 3.41 -14.94
C GLY A 46 -10.29 4.81 -14.79
N LYS A 47 -10.31 5.57 -15.88
CA LYS A 47 -11.00 6.84 -15.91
C LYS A 47 -12.50 6.63 -15.78
N ILE A 48 -13.21 7.68 -15.40
CA ILE A 48 -14.67 7.62 -15.30
C ILE A 48 -15.26 7.12 -16.62
N GLY A 49 -16.06 6.05 -16.54
CA GLY A 49 -16.69 5.46 -17.72
C GLY A 49 -15.85 4.42 -18.45
N GLU A 50 -14.60 4.20 -18.02
CA GLU A 50 -13.74 3.17 -18.60
C GLU A 50 -13.61 1.97 -17.67
N LYS A 51 -13.32 0.79 -18.23
CA LYS A 51 -13.04 -0.38 -17.44
C LYS A 51 -11.67 -0.21 -16.73
N PRO A 52 -11.55 -0.61 -15.46
CA PRO A 52 -10.26 -0.57 -14.79
C PRO A 52 -9.23 -1.44 -15.51
N GLU A 53 -8.01 -0.94 -15.60
CA GLU A 53 -6.90 -1.70 -16.18
C GLU A 53 -6.57 -2.92 -15.34
N TYR A 54 -6.64 -2.78 -14.01
CA TYR A 54 -6.32 -3.84 -13.07
C TYR A 54 -7.58 -4.22 -12.30
N THR A 55 -7.83 -5.53 -12.20
CA THR A 55 -9.05 -6.06 -11.59
C THR A 55 -8.78 -6.85 -10.31
N GLY A 56 -7.52 -7.08 -9.96
CA GLY A 56 -7.15 -7.78 -8.74
C GLY A 56 -7.32 -6.93 -7.49
N ARG A 57 -6.93 -7.49 -6.36
CA ARG A 57 -6.98 -6.75 -5.10
C ARG A 57 -5.92 -5.64 -5.09
N ILE A 58 -6.21 -4.57 -4.36
CA ILE A 58 -5.22 -3.55 -4.07
C ILE A 58 -4.91 -3.65 -2.58
N LEU A 59 -3.65 -3.96 -2.26
CA LEU A 59 -3.19 -4.14 -0.88
C LEU A 59 -2.34 -2.96 -0.45
N ALA A 60 -2.61 -2.45 0.74
CA ALA A 60 -1.74 -1.47 1.39
C ALA A 60 -0.90 -2.19 2.45
N VAL A 61 0.40 -1.98 2.43
CA VAL A 61 1.33 -2.57 3.39
C VAL A 61 2.07 -1.45 4.09
N GLY A 62 1.87 -1.33 5.40
CA GLY A 62 2.61 -0.40 6.22
C GLY A 62 3.72 -1.14 6.96
N ILE A 63 4.95 -0.71 6.78
CA ILE A 63 6.11 -1.27 7.48
C ILE A 63 6.77 -0.14 8.26
N VAL A 64 6.94 -0.34 9.55
CA VAL A 64 7.52 0.69 10.42
C VAL A 64 8.55 0.07 11.34
N TYR A 65 9.53 0.89 11.75
CA TYR A 65 10.44 0.52 12.82
C TYR A 65 10.76 1.75 13.65
N ASP A 66 11.18 1.50 14.89
CA ASP A 66 11.61 2.54 15.81
C ASP A 66 13.15 2.54 15.86
N LYS A 67 13.75 3.70 15.59
CA LYS A 67 15.21 3.84 15.66
C LYS A 67 15.76 3.55 17.04
N GLU A 68 14.98 3.79 18.08
CA GLU A 68 15.38 3.54 19.45
C GLU A 68 15.25 2.08 19.87
N ASP A 69 14.61 1.26 19.06
CA ASP A 69 14.50 -0.16 19.34
C ASP A 69 15.85 -0.83 19.08
N LYS A 70 16.48 -1.33 20.15
CA LYS A 70 17.78 -1.99 20.06
C LYS A 70 17.75 -3.23 19.17
N ARG A 71 16.61 -3.88 19.06
CA ARG A 71 16.44 -5.08 18.24
C ARG A 71 16.08 -4.75 16.80
N LYS A 72 15.83 -3.47 16.48
CA LYS A 72 15.45 -3.04 15.15
C LYS A 72 14.25 -3.82 14.58
N ARG A 73 13.30 -4.13 15.43
CA ARG A 73 12.11 -4.89 15.03
C ARG A 73 11.24 -4.05 14.12
N HIS A 74 10.71 -4.69 13.10
CA HIS A 74 9.75 -4.07 12.20
C HIS A 74 8.35 -4.51 12.58
N GLN A 75 7.41 -3.61 12.40
CA GLN A 75 5.99 -3.91 12.48
C GLN A 75 5.41 -3.80 11.08
N CYS A 76 4.53 -4.71 10.75
CA CYS A 76 3.92 -4.74 9.43
C CYS A 76 2.41 -4.91 9.57
N LYS A 77 1.68 -4.13 8.80
CA LYS A 77 0.23 -4.26 8.73
C LYS A 77 -0.18 -4.27 7.26
N VAL A 78 -1.11 -5.14 6.93
CA VAL A 78 -1.66 -5.25 5.58
C VAL A 78 -3.15 -4.96 5.64
N GLU A 79 -3.62 -4.14 4.71
CA GLU A 79 -5.03 -3.83 4.58
C GLU A 79 -5.44 -3.93 3.12
N VAL A 80 -6.60 -4.51 2.88
CA VAL A 80 -7.16 -4.59 1.53
C VAL A 80 -7.89 -3.27 1.26
N LEU A 81 -7.39 -2.51 0.28
CA LEU A 81 -8.03 -1.25 -0.12
C LEU A 81 -9.16 -1.47 -1.12
N ARG A 82 -9.04 -2.50 -1.92
CA ARG A 82 -10.06 -2.88 -2.91
C ARG A 82 -10.01 -4.39 -3.11
N GLU A 83 -11.17 -5.03 -3.00
CA GLU A 83 -11.30 -6.45 -3.30
C GLU A 83 -11.20 -6.70 -4.80
N LYS A 84 -10.96 -7.95 -5.16
CA LYS A 84 -10.89 -8.35 -6.57
C LYS A 84 -12.24 -8.06 -7.25
N LEU A 85 -12.16 -7.42 -8.40
CA LEU A 85 -13.34 -7.14 -9.22
C LEU A 85 -13.77 -8.40 -9.99
N LYS A 86 -15.06 -8.56 -10.12
CA LYS A 86 -15.63 -9.69 -10.88
C LYS A 86 -15.66 -9.40 -12.36
#